data_c0a0131bc63ff194082fa78aae1fb40f
#
_entry.id   c0a0131bc63ff194082fa78aae1fb40f
#
_cell.length_a   1.000
_cell.length_b   1.000
_cell.length_c   1.000
_cell.angle_alpha   90.00
_cell.angle_beta   90.00
_cell.angle_gamma   90.00
#
_symmetry.space_group_name_H-M   'P 1'
#
loop_
_entity.id
_entity.type
_entity.pdbx_description
1 polymer ?
#
loop_
_entity_poly.entity_id
_entity_poly.type
_entity_poly.pdbx_seq_one_letter_code
_entity_poly.pdbx_strand_id
1 'polypeptide(L)'
;MTVIALGFIYPNKLTEFLENELSDQLIQSYRDDLDFQNIIDLVQQDFECCGISSEGYRDWSKNEYFNCTVNKEDNPSVERCGVPYSCCHSTDGALVNLMCGFNVQEEKDPTEVLQKINTRGCIPTIQVQLLITLFIY
;
A
#
# COMPACT_ATOMS: atom_id res chain seq x y z
N MET A 1 -19.12 8.82 -12.84
CA MET A 1 -19.57 7.56 -13.46
C MET A 1 -18.78 7.17 -14.70
N THR A 2 -18.25 8.15 -15.44
CA THR A 2 -17.39 7.87 -16.61
C THR A 2 -16.14 7.08 -16.28
N VAL A 3 -15.52 7.27 -15.11
CA VAL A 3 -14.32 6.54 -14.71
C VAL A 3 -14.61 5.05 -14.52
N ILE A 4 -15.76 4.71 -13.91
CA ILE A 4 -16.18 3.33 -13.74
C ILE A 4 -16.47 2.67 -15.08
N ALA A 5 -17.16 3.38 -15.98
CA ALA A 5 -17.46 2.89 -17.33
C ALA A 5 -16.18 2.65 -18.14
N LEU A 6 -15.19 3.56 -18.07
CA LEU A 6 -13.90 3.39 -18.71
C LEU A 6 -13.12 2.20 -18.14
N GLY A 7 -13.19 1.99 -16.82
CA GLY A 7 -12.59 0.85 -16.17
C GLY A 7 -13.18 -0.48 -16.62
N PHE A 8 -14.48 -0.51 -16.99
CA PHE A 8 -15.13 -1.68 -17.54
C PHE A 8 -14.75 -1.95 -19.00
N ILE A 9 -14.72 -0.88 -19.80
CA ILE A 9 -14.47 -0.98 -21.24
C ILE A 9 -12.96 -1.21 -21.51
N TYR A 10 -12.10 -0.56 -20.71
CA TYR A 10 -10.65 -0.61 -20.89
C TYR A 10 -9.93 -0.93 -19.57
N PRO A 11 -10.22 -2.09 -18.93
CA PRO A 11 -9.69 -2.36 -17.59
C PRO A 11 -8.16 -2.41 -17.56
N ASN A 12 -7.53 -2.92 -18.63
CA ASN A 12 -6.07 -3.03 -18.66
C ASN A 12 -5.37 -1.68 -18.76
N LYS A 13 -5.94 -0.74 -19.52
CA LYS A 13 -5.36 0.59 -19.69
C LYS A 13 -5.51 1.43 -18.43
N LEU A 14 -6.67 1.35 -17.77
CA LEU A 14 -6.90 2.07 -16.52
C LEU A 14 -5.98 1.53 -15.42
N THR A 15 -5.89 0.21 -15.30
CA THR A 15 -5.00 -0.43 -14.32
C THR A 15 -3.55 -0.04 -14.54
N GLU A 16 -3.09 -0.06 -15.80
CA GLU A 16 -1.73 0.34 -16.14
C GLU A 16 -1.45 1.78 -15.74
N PHE A 17 -2.38 2.70 -16.04
CA PHE A 17 -2.25 4.10 -15.66
C PHE A 17 -2.17 4.26 -14.14
N LEU A 18 -3.09 3.62 -13.39
CA LEU A 18 -3.13 3.72 -11.94
C LEU A 18 -1.87 3.12 -11.29
N GLU A 19 -1.41 1.99 -11.79
CA GLU A 19 -0.25 1.31 -11.22
C GLU A 19 1.08 1.99 -11.56
N ASN A 20 1.21 2.54 -12.78
CA ASN A 20 2.49 3.07 -13.23
C ASN A 20 2.68 4.55 -12.93
N GLU A 21 1.64 5.35 -13.00
CA GLU A 21 1.75 6.79 -12.86
C GLU A 21 1.22 7.32 -11.53
N LEU A 22 0.00 6.95 -11.19
CA LEU A 22 -0.63 7.46 -9.98
C LEU A 22 -0.03 6.85 -8.72
N SER A 23 0.30 5.56 -8.75
CA SER A 23 0.82 4.87 -7.57
C SER A 23 2.15 5.46 -7.10
N ASP A 24 3.04 5.76 -8.03
CA ASP A 24 4.35 6.33 -7.68
C ASP A 24 4.19 7.70 -7.02
N GLN A 25 3.29 8.54 -7.55
CA GLN A 25 3.03 9.85 -6.97
C GLN A 25 2.47 9.77 -5.56
N LEU A 26 1.51 8.87 -5.34
CA LEU A 26 0.89 8.70 -4.03
C LEU A 26 1.90 8.19 -3.00
N ILE A 27 2.70 7.21 -3.37
CA ILE A 27 3.71 6.65 -2.48
C ILE A 27 4.77 7.70 -2.12
N GLN A 28 5.25 8.44 -3.10
CA GLN A 28 6.30 9.45 -2.87
C GLN A 28 5.80 10.63 -2.05
N SER A 29 4.54 11.00 -2.17
CA SER A 29 3.96 12.15 -1.48
C SER A 29 3.43 11.83 -0.08
N TYR A 30 3.48 10.58 0.36
CA TYR A 30 2.84 10.13 1.59
C TYR A 30 3.23 10.96 2.83
N ARG A 31 4.51 11.24 3.03
CA ARG A 31 4.96 12.02 4.18
C ARG A 31 4.92 13.53 3.93
N ASP A 32 4.89 13.95 2.68
CA ASP A 32 4.96 15.35 2.33
C ASP A 32 3.61 16.06 2.39
N ASP A 33 2.52 15.31 2.28
CA ASP A 33 1.15 15.84 2.31
C ASP A 33 0.32 15.05 3.33
N LEU A 34 -0.08 15.74 4.40
CA LEU A 34 -0.83 15.12 5.49
C LEU A 34 -2.20 14.59 5.02
N ASP A 35 -2.84 15.27 4.08
CA ASP A 35 -4.13 14.83 3.55
C ASP A 35 -3.97 13.52 2.77
N PHE A 36 -2.96 13.42 1.92
CA PHE A 36 -2.65 12.17 1.22
C PHE A 36 -2.28 11.06 2.21
N GLN A 37 -1.50 11.38 3.23
CA GLN A 37 -1.14 10.40 4.26
C GLN A 37 -2.38 9.84 4.93
N ASN A 38 -3.32 10.68 5.32
CA ASN A 38 -4.55 10.25 5.98
C ASN A 38 -5.42 9.39 5.05
N ILE A 39 -5.52 9.76 3.78
CA ILE A 39 -6.31 9.00 2.80
C ILE A 39 -5.69 7.63 2.56
N ILE A 40 -4.38 7.57 2.37
CA ILE A 40 -3.67 6.31 2.12
C ILE A 40 -3.78 5.40 3.34
N ASP A 41 -3.60 5.94 4.55
CA ASP A 41 -3.74 5.16 5.77
C ASP A 41 -5.15 4.59 5.92
N LEU A 42 -6.17 5.38 5.61
CA LEU A 42 -7.55 4.92 5.66
C LEU A 42 -7.81 3.79 4.66
N VAL A 43 -7.35 3.96 3.42
CA VAL A 43 -7.52 2.95 2.37
C VAL A 43 -6.83 1.64 2.75
N GLN A 44 -5.60 1.71 3.21
CA GLN A 44 -4.84 0.51 3.59
C GLN A 44 -5.48 -0.23 4.75
N GLN A 45 -6.00 0.48 5.73
CA GLN A 45 -6.71 -0.13 6.86
C GLN A 45 -8.05 -0.72 6.44
N ASP A 46 -8.87 0.02 5.71
CA ASP A 46 -10.23 -0.40 5.39
C ASP A 46 -10.28 -1.53 4.38
N PHE A 47 -9.38 -1.53 3.41
CA PHE A 47 -9.32 -2.58 2.38
C PHE A 47 -8.32 -3.68 2.69
N GLU A 48 -7.63 -3.59 3.82
CA GLU A 48 -6.65 -4.59 4.25
C GLU A 48 -5.62 -4.85 3.15
N CYS A 49 -4.96 -3.77 2.71
CA CYS A 49 -3.96 -3.78 1.65
C CYS A 49 -2.75 -2.95 2.06
N CYS A 50 -1.68 -3.04 1.30
CA CYS A 50 -0.45 -2.30 1.55
C CYS A 50 0.24 -1.96 0.23
N GLY A 51 0.56 -0.68 0.05
CA GLY A 51 1.03 -0.18 -1.23
C GLY A 51 -0.12 0.02 -2.21
N ILE A 52 0.18 0.49 -3.40
CA ILE A 52 -0.84 0.90 -4.36
C ILE A 52 -0.90 -0.08 -5.54
N SER A 53 0.25 -0.40 -6.13
CA SER A 53 0.33 -1.25 -7.33
C SER A 53 0.29 -2.74 -6.97
N SER A 54 0.36 -3.58 -8.01
CA SER A 54 0.43 -5.03 -7.86
C SER A 54 1.67 -5.52 -7.12
N GLU A 55 2.70 -4.69 -6.96
CA GLU A 55 3.88 -5.02 -6.16
C GLU A 55 3.58 -5.06 -4.66
N GLY A 56 2.45 -4.50 -4.26
CA GLY A 56 1.98 -4.56 -2.88
C GLY A 56 2.87 -3.78 -1.92
N TYR A 57 3.21 -4.37 -0.78
CA TYR A 57 3.96 -3.68 0.27
C TYR A 57 5.35 -3.22 -0.19
N ARG A 58 5.91 -3.81 -1.24
CA ARG A 58 7.21 -3.43 -1.79
C ARG A 58 7.20 -2.06 -2.46
N ASP A 59 6.02 -1.54 -2.82
CA ASP A 59 5.88 -0.18 -3.34
C ASP A 59 6.49 0.87 -2.41
N TRP A 60 6.47 0.61 -1.10
CA TRP A 60 6.95 1.58 -0.12
C TRP A 60 8.44 1.89 -0.25
N SER A 61 9.20 1.02 -0.93
CA SER A 61 10.60 1.32 -1.23
C SER A 61 10.76 2.52 -2.16
N LYS A 62 9.71 2.93 -2.85
CA LYS A 62 9.72 4.14 -3.71
C LYS A 62 9.59 5.44 -2.93
N ASN A 63 9.22 5.37 -1.65
CA ASN A 63 9.19 6.54 -0.76
C ASN A 63 10.57 6.71 -0.13
N GLU A 64 11.05 7.96 -0.03
CA GLU A 64 12.41 8.23 0.44
C GLU A 64 12.66 7.75 1.88
N TYR A 65 11.66 7.79 2.75
CA TYR A 65 11.80 7.37 4.15
C TYR A 65 11.81 5.85 4.31
N PHE A 66 11.05 5.15 3.48
CA PHE A 66 10.92 3.70 3.54
C PHE A 66 11.87 2.98 2.57
N ASN A 67 12.65 3.72 1.79
CA ASN A 67 13.49 3.18 0.72
C ASN A 67 14.48 2.16 1.26
N CYS A 68 14.35 0.93 0.80
CA CYS A 68 15.15 -0.22 1.20
C CYS A 68 16.27 -0.54 0.20
N THR A 69 16.34 0.17 -0.93
CA THR A 69 17.34 -0.08 -1.99
C THR A 69 18.70 0.52 -1.68
N VAL A 70 18.75 1.45 -0.72
CA VAL A 70 19.99 2.11 -0.30
C VAL A 70 20.33 1.72 1.14
N ASN A 71 21.58 1.91 1.54
CA ASN A 71 22.05 1.55 2.88
C ASN A 71 21.62 2.61 3.91
N LYS A 72 21.92 2.34 5.19
CA LYS A 72 21.56 3.24 6.30
C LYS A 72 22.28 4.59 6.24
N GLU A 73 23.45 4.64 5.61
CA GLU A 73 24.20 5.90 5.47
C GLU A 73 23.49 6.86 4.52
N ASP A 74 22.92 6.31 3.44
CA ASP A 74 22.20 7.10 2.43
C ASP A 74 20.75 7.33 2.82
N ASN A 75 20.15 6.46 3.61
CA ASN A 75 18.81 6.62 4.16
C ASN A 75 18.83 6.38 5.68
N PRO A 76 19.06 7.41 6.49
CA PRO A 76 19.12 7.26 7.95
C PRO A 76 17.77 7.18 8.64
N SER A 77 16.67 7.16 7.90
CA SER A 77 15.33 7.09 8.46
C SER A 77 15.13 5.81 9.28
N VAL A 78 14.47 5.93 10.44
CA VAL A 78 14.08 4.78 11.25
C VAL A 78 13.03 3.92 10.54
N GLU A 79 12.33 4.48 9.56
CA GLU A 79 11.33 3.79 8.75
C GLU A 79 11.93 3.03 7.55
N ARG A 80 13.24 3.14 7.35
CA ARG A 80 13.92 2.45 6.25
C ARG A 80 13.58 0.97 6.27
N CYS A 81 13.23 0.43 5.10
CA CYS A 81 12.82 -0.97 4.92
C CYS A 81 11.52 -1.34 5.64
N GLY A 82 10.77 -0.34 6.12
CA GLY A 82 9.47 -0.56 6.73
C GLY A 82 8.33 -0.24 5.78
N VAL A 83 7.13 -0.27 6.35
CA VAL A 83 5.89 0.20 5.70
C VAL A 83 5.10 0.99 6.73
N PRO A 84 4.14 1.82 6.31
CA PRO A 84 3.29 2.54 7.26
C PRO A 84 2.51 1.59 8.17
N TYR A 85 2.20 2.06 9.38
CA TYR A 85 1.44 1.29 10.36
C TYR A 85 0.07 0.84 9.82
N SER A 86 -0.49 1.59 8.89
CA SER A 86 -1.80 1.26 8.29
C SER A 86 -1.78 -0.02 7.47
N CYS A 87 -0.60 -0.53 7.12
CA CYS A 87 -0.45 -1.84 6.48
C CYS A 87 -0.60 -3.00 7.46
N CYS A 88 -0.48 -2.75 8.76
CA CYS A 88 -0.52 -3.81 9.76
C CYS A 88 -1.92 -4.38 9.92
N HIS A 89 -2.00 -5.64 10.32
CA HIS A 89 -3.28 -6.26 10.65
C HIS A 89 -3.89 -5.52 11.83
N SER A 90 -5.16 -5.12 11.69
CA SER A 90 -5.86 -4.49 12.79
C SER A 90 -6.36 -5.54 13.76
N THR A 91 -6.15 -5.27 15.06
CA THR A 91 -6.71 -6.08 16.13
C THR A 91 -7.72 -5.22 16.87
N ASP A 92 -8.97 -5.69 16.92
CA ASP A 92 -10.05 -4.96 17.57
C ASP A 92 -9.72 -4.73 19.04
N GLY A 93 -9.83 -3.46 19.48
CA GLY A 93 -9.58 -3.09 20.86
C GLY A 93 -8.12 -2.99 21.27
N ALA A 94 -7.16 -3.27 20.38
CA ALA A 94 -5.75 -3.12 20.67
C ALA A 94 -5.28 -1.69 20.41
N LEU A 95 -4.24 -1.28 21.15
CA LEU A 95 -3.58 -0.01 20.89
C LEU A 95 -2.86 -0.04 19.54
N VAL A 96 -2.88 1.09 18.84
CA VAL A 96 -2.17 1.22 17.56
C VAL A 96 -0.66 1.17 17.83
N ASN A 97 0.03 0.24 17.16
CA ASN A 97 1.48 0.15 17.21
C ASN A 97 2.05 0.77 15.93
N LEU A 98 2.58 1.99 16.05
CA LEU A 98 3.14 2.72 14.91
C LEU A 98 4.41 2.09 14.35
N MET A 99 5.02 1.17 15.08
CA MET A 99 6.26 0.50 14.69
C MET A 99 6.03 -0.91 14.14
N CYS A 100 4.78 -1.34 13.99
CA CYS A 100 4.46 -2.72 13.58
C CYS A 100 4.98 -3.07 12.18
N GLY A 101 5.10 -2.08 11.29
CA GLY A 101 5.59 -2.28 9.94
C GLY A 101 7.10 -2.12 9.75
N PHE A 102 7.84 -1.87 10.83
CA PHE A 102 9.28 -1.63 10.73
C PHE A 102 10.00 -2.89 10.24
N ASN A 103 10.94 -2.71 9.32
CA ASN A 103 11.84 -3.74 8.79
C ASN A 103 11.17 -4.86 8.00
N VAL A 104 9.89 -4.76 7.66
CA VAL A 104 9.19 -5.85 6.96
C VAL A 104 9.73 -6.10 5.55
N GLN A 105 10.29 -5.08 4.89
CA GLN A 105 10.87 -5.26 3.56
C GLN A 105 12.17 -6.08 3.59
N GLU A 106 12.85 -6.13 4.74
CA GLU A 106 14.06 -6.92 4.94
C GLU A 106 13.77 -8.36 5.38
N GLU A 107 12.53 -8.64 5.81
CA GLU A 107 12.17 -9.98 6.28
C GLU A 107 12.19 -10.97 5.12
N LYS A 108 12.96 -12.03 5.27
CA LYS A 108 13.14 -13.05 4.23
C LYS A 108 12.09 -14.14 4.26
N ASP A 109 11.45 -14.33 5.42
CA ASP A 109 10.41 -15.34 5.57
C ASP A 109 9.05 -14.77 5.20
N PRO A 110 8.44 -15.20 4.07
CA PRO A 110 7.13 -14.67 3.68
C PRO A 110 6.04 -14.90 4.72
N THR A 111 6.14 -15.97 5.51
CA THR A 111 5.16 -16.28 6.56
C THR A 111 5.19 -15.21 7.65
N GLU A 112 6.37 -14.77 8.05
CA GLU A 112 6.53 -13.72 9.04
C GLU A 112 5.93 -12.39 8.55
N VAL A 113 6.14 -12.06 7.28
CA VAL A 113 5.57 -10.84 6.70
C VAL A 113 4.04 -10.90 6.71
N LEU A 114 3.47 -12.02 6.27
CA LEU A 114 2.02 -12.22 6.23
C LEU A 114 1.37 -12.13 7.62
N GLN A 115 2.09 -12.53 8.67
CA GLN A 115 1.57 -12.44 10.03
C GLN A 115 1.51 -11.00 10.56
N LYS A 116 2.37 -10.13 10.06
CA LYS A 116 2.49 -8.75 10.54
C LYS A 116 1.66 -7.76 9.76
N ILE A 117 1.64 -7.89 8.43
CA ILE A 117 1.04 -6.89 7.55
C ILE A 117 0.21 -7.53 6.45
N ASN A 118 -0.65 -6.71 5.86
CA ASN A 118 -1.29 -7.02 4.59
C ASN A 118 -0.26 -6.83 3.48
N THR A 119 -0.14 -7.77 2.57
CA THR A 119 0.91 -7.74 1.55
C THR A 119 0.42 -7.33 0.17
N ARG A 120 -0.91 -7.41 -0.07
CA ARG A 120 -1.49 -7.12 -1.38
C ARG A 120 -1.63 -5.63 -1.60
N GLY A 121 -1.37 -5.18 -2.83
CA GLY A 121 -1.56 -3.79 -3.22
C GLY A 121 -3.03 -3.38 -3.21
N CYS A 122 -3.27 -2.08 -3.00
CA CYS A 122 -4.63 -1.58 -2.84
C CYS A 122 -5.42 -1.56 -4.15
N ILE A 123 -4.79 -1.24 -5.29
CA ILE A 123 -5.49 -1.25 -6.58
C ILE A 123 -6.02 -2.65 -6.91
N PRO A 124 -5.20 -3.71 -6.91
CA PRO A 124 -5.72 -5.06 -7.16
C PRO A 124 -6.81 -5.49 -6.18
N THR A 125 -6.66 -5.14 -4.89
CA THR A 125 -7.64 -5.49 -3.86
C THR A 125 -8.99 -4.82 -4.12
N ILE A 126 -8.98 -3.52 -4.43
CA ILE A 126 -10.20 -2.77 -4.70
C ILE A 126 -10.87 -3.28 -5.98
N GLN A 127 -10.09 -3.60 -7.01
CA GLN A 127 -10.64 -4.16 -8.26
C GLN A 127 -11.40 -5.47 -8.02
N VAL A 128 -10.82 -6.37 -7.22
CA VAL A 128 -11.48 -7.63 -6.87
C VAL A 128 -12.78 -7.39 -6.11
N GLN A 129 -12.77 -6.47 -5.14
CA GLN A 129 -13.97 -6.14 -4.36
C GLN A 129 -15.07 -5.53 -5.22
N LEU A 130 -14.70 -4.64 -6.16
CA LEU A 130 -15.66 -4.07 -7.10
C LEU A 130 -16.31 -5.14 -7.96
N LEU A 131 -15.52 -6.08 -8.49
CA LEU A 131 -16.05 -7.19 -9.28
C LEU A 131 -17.03 -8.05 -8.48
N ILE A 132 -16.67 -8.39 -7.24
CA ILE A 132 -17.55 -9.17 -6.36
C ILE A 132 -18.85 -8.44 -6.10
N THR A 133 -18.78 -7.15 -5.78
CA THR A 133 -19.97 -6.33 -5.52
C THR A 133 -20.89 -6.26 -6.73
N LEU A 134 -20.34 -6.11 -7.93
CA LEU A 134 -21.09 -6.05 -9.17
C LEU A 134 -21.75 -7.36 -9.55
N PHE A 135 -21.10 -8.50 -9.26
CA PHE A 135 -21.69 -9.81 -9.53
C PHE A 135 -22.76 -10.22 -8.54
N ILE A 136 -22.72 -9.67 -7.30
CA ILE A 136 -23.73 -9.95 -6.29
C ILE A 136 -24.98 -9.10 -6.47
N TYR A 137 -24.83 -7.88 -6.95
CA TYR A 137 -25.92 -6.95 -7.20
C TYR A 137 -26.11 -6.74 -8.70
#